data_461f78077ec9ebeb71d030fbd8b41867
#
_entry.id   461f78077ec9ebeb71d030fbd8b41867
#
_cell.length_a   1.000
_cell.length_b   1.000
_cell.length_c   1.000
_cell.angle_alpha   90.00
_cell.angle_beta   90.00
_cell.angle_gamma   90.00
#
_symmetry.space_group_name_H-M   'P 1'
#
loop_
_entity.id
_entity.type
_entity.pdbx_description
1 polymer ?
#
loop_
_entity_poly.entity_id
_entity_poly.type
_entity_poly.pdbx_seq_one_letter_code
_entity_poly.pdbx_strand_id
1 'polypeptide(L)'
;GQMARADRVRARFNEAILRGTILIDTAGVKTGQVNGLSVFEVGNFVFGEPTRITATTRLGEGNVIDVQREVELGGAIHSKGVLILSAFLAARFSANRMHSLSASLVFEQTYGTVEGDSASVAELAALMSSLAEVPIRQSLAVTGSVNQLGQIQAIGGVNEKIEGFFDICEARGLNGGQGVLIPATNVEHLMLRGDVVQAVVVRTRKEYRRV
;
A
#
# COMPACT_ATOMS: atom_id res chain seq x y z
N GLY A 1 -20.29 13.35 -19.84
CA GLY A 1 -20.97 12.26 -19.21
C GLY A 1 -20.19 11.57 -18.11
N GLN A 2 -19.99 10.27 -18.20
CA GLN A 2 -19.37 9.44 -17.16
C GLN A 2 -17.89 9.80 -16.91
N MET A 3 -17.09 10.07 -17.94
CA MET A 3 -15.71 10.51 -17.84
C MET A 3 -15.56 11.76 -16.97
N ALA A 4 -16.36 12.80 -17.21
CA ALA A 4 -16.36 14.02 -16.40
C ALA A 4 -16.76 13.77 -14.93
N ARG A 5 -17.53 12.70 -14.66
CA ARG A 5 -17.87 12.29 -13.28
C ARG A 5 -16.70 11.62 -12.58
N ALA A 6 -16.01 10.70 -13.27
CA ALA A 6 -14.82 10.02 -12.74
C ALA A 6 -13.70 11.01 -12.46
N ASP A 7 -13.43 11.95 -13.37
CA ASP A 7 -12.43 13.00 -13.18
C ASP A 7 -12.75 13.89 -11.98
N ARG A 8 -14.02 14.21 -11.75
CA ARG A 8 -14.43 14.98 -10.58
C ARG A 8 -14.25 14.21 -9.27
N VAL A 9 -14.52 12.89 -9.28
CA VAL A 9 -14.31 12.04 -8.07
C VAL A 9 -12.83 12.00 -7.74
N ARG A 10 -11.97 11.70 -8.73
CA ARG A 10 -10.51 11.70 -8.58
C ARG A 10 -10.00 13.07 -8.10
N ALA A 11 -10.43 14.16 -8.71
CA ALA A 11 -10.03 15.50 -8.32
C ALA A 11 -10.40 15.84 -6.86
N ARG A 12 -11.62 15.46 -6.42
CA ARG A 12 -12.05 15.67 -5.03
C ARG A 12 -11.22 14.86 -4.04
N PHE A 13 -10.86 13.64 -4.39
CA PHE A 13 -10.03 12.80 -3.54
C PHE A 13 -8.62 13.39 -3.41
N ASN A 14 -7.99 13.77 -4.54
CA ASN A 14 -6.70 14.43 -4.54
C ASN A 14 -6.74 15.74 -3.73
N GLU A 15 -7.77 16.55 -3.89
CA GLU A 15 -7.96 17.77 -3.12
C GLU A 15 -8.08 17.49 -1.60
N ALA A 16 -8.81 16.45 -1.21
CA ALA A 16 -8.94 16.05 0.19
C ALA A 16 -7.59 15.64 0.81
N ILE A 17 -6.73 14.94 0.05
CA ILE A 17 -5.36 14.62 0.46
C ILE A 17 -4.51 15.88 0.56
N LEU A 18 -4.57 16.75 -0.43
CA LEU A 18 -3.76 17.98 -0.45
C LEU A 18 -4.13 18.96 0.67
N ARG A 19 -5.40 19.01 1.03
CA ARG A 19 -5.91 19.80 2.17
C ARG A 19 -5.67 19.13 3.54
N GLY A 20 -5.19 17.89 3.57
CA GLY A 20 -4.99 17.13 4.81
C GLY A 20 -6.26 16.59 5.45
N THR A 21 -7.40 16.59 4.75
CA THR A 21 -8.64 15.93 5.19
C THR A 21 -8.46 14.40 5.14
N ILE A 22 -7.82 13.90 4.09
CA ILE A 22 -7.33 12.53 4.02
C ILE A 22 -5.82 12.55 4.28
N LEU A 23 -5.40 11.77 5.25
CA LEU A 23 -4.04 11.80 5.76
C LEU A 23 -3.12 10.89 4.95
N ILE A 24 -2.40 11.44 4.00
CA ILE A 24 -1.33 10.79 3.25
C ILE A 24 -0.05 11.60 3.41
N ASP A 25 1.02 10.99 3.86
CA ASP A 25 2.34 11.60 3.93
C ASP A 25 3.16 11.25 2.67
N THR A 26 3.85 12.22 2.09
CA THR A 26 4.75 12.02 0.93
C THR A 26 6.21 12.39 1.26
N ALA A 27 6.51 12.57 2.54
CA ALA A 27 7.84 12.89 3.07
C ALA A 27 7.98 12.42 4.52
N GLY A 28 9.21 12.39 5.02
CA GLY A 28 9.50 11.96 6.37
C GLY A 28 9.50 10.43 6.55
N VAL A 29 9.52 10.00 7.80
CA VAL A 29 9.54 8.58 8.19
C VAL A 29 8.55 8.31 9.32
N LYS A 30 7.93 7.14 9.32
CA LYS A 30 6.97 6.70 10.35
C LYS A 30 7.14 5.21 10.63
N THR A 31 7.05 4.83 11.90
CA THR A 31 7.03 3.42 12.31
C THR A 31 5.60 2.87 12.23
N GLY A 32 5.45 1.68 11.67
CA GLY A 32 4.14 1.01 11.55
C GLY A 32 3.18 1.68 10.57
N GLN A 33 3.64 2.58 9.70
CA GLN A 33 2.82 3.26 8.71
C GLN A 33 3.43 3.13 7.32
N VAL A 34 2.58 2.88 6.32
CA VAL A 34 2.97 2.78 4.91
C VAL A 34 1.89 3.36 4.01
N ASN A 35 2.28 3.91 2.86
CA ASN A 35 1.35 4.23 1.78
C ASN A 35 1.13 2.97 0.95
N GLY A 36 -0.03 2.34 1.10
CA GLY A 36 -0.56 1.35 0.19
C GLY A 36 -1.21 2.03 -1.02
N LEU A 37 -1.55 1.25 -2.04
CA LEU A 37 -2.18 1.74 -3.26
C LEU A 37 -3.41 0.91 -3.61
N SER A 38 -4.52 1.58 -3.81
CA SER A 38 -5.80 0.98 -4.20
C SER A 38 -6.22 1.48 -5.58
N VAL A 39 -7.13 0.77 -6.23
CA VAL A 39 -7.83 1.21 -7.43
C VAL A 39 -9.30 1.41 -7.12
N PHE A 40 -9.88 2.43 -7.71
CA PHE A 40 -11.30 2.74 -7.60
C PHE A 40 -11.94 2.76 -8.97
N GLU A 41 -13.14 2.22 -9.07
CA GLU A 41 -13.92 2.18 -10.29
C GLU A 41 -15.12 3.13 -10.20
N VAL A 42 -15.28 3.98 -11.21
CA VAL A 42 -16.44 4.86 -11.35
C VAL A 42 -17.02 4.66 -12.76
N GLY A 43 -18.03 3.80 -12.86
CA GLY A 43 -18.53 3.34 -14.16
C GLY A 43 -17.47 2.52 -14.89
N ASN A 44 -17.04 2.98 -16.07
CA ASN A 44 -16.01 2.34 -16.87
C ASN A 44 -14.59 2.93 -16.66
N PHE A 45 -14.42 3.80 -15.66
CA PHE A 45 -13.15 4.46 -15.38
C PHE A 45 -12.53 3.93 -14.12
N VAL A 46 -11.23 3.64 -14.20
CA VAL A 46 -10.41 3.16 -13.09
C VAL A 46 -9.33 4.20 -12.81
N PHE A 47 -9.10 4.52 -11.55
CA PHE A 47 -8.00 5.38 -11.13
C PHE A 47 -7.39 4.86 -9.84
N GLY A 48 -6.12 5.16 -9.63
CA GLY A 48 -5.38 4.74 -8.45
C GLY A 48 -5.37 5.82 -7.38
N GLU A 49 -5.33 5.40 -6.12
CA GLU A 49 -5.25 6.29 -4.98
C GLU A 49 -4.34 5.72 -3.88
N PRO A 50 -3.54 6.55 -3.21
CA PRO A 50 -2.82 6.13 -2.02
C PRO A 50 -3.77 5.94 -0.85
N THR A 51 -3.52 4.90 -0.07
CA THR A 51 -4.24 4.59 1.16
C THR A 51 -3.25 4.42 2.29
N ARG A 52 -3.45 5.10 3.41
CA ARG A 52 -2.62 4.91 4.59
C ARG A 52 -2.97 3.58 5.25
N ILE A 53 -1.97 2.72 5.40
CA ILE A 53 -2.07 1.47 6.14
C ILE A 53 -1.21 1.59 7.38
N THR A 54 -1.77 1.28 8.54
CA THR A 54 -1.06 1.30 9.82
C THR A 54 -1.08 -0.06 10.48
N ALA A 55 -0.02 -0.37 11.18
CA ALA A 55 0.09 -1.51 12.06
C ALA A 55 0.56 -1.08 13.44
N THR A 56 -0.08 -1.61 14.45
CA THR A 56 0.35 -1.49 15.84
C THR A 56 0.59 -2.87 16.43
N THR A 57 1.58 -2.98 17.30
CA THR A 57 1.93 -4.23 17.97
C THR A 57 1.86 -4.06 19.48
N ARG A 58 1.46 -5.12 20.18
CA ARG A 58 1.33 -5.16 21.63
C ARG A 58 1.64 -6.55 22.18
N LEU A 59 1.92 -6.66 23.44
CA LEU A 59 1.91 -7.96 24.13
C LEU A 59 0.49 -8.53 24.12
N GLY A 60 0.36 -9.83 23.80
CA GLY A 60 -0.94 -10.48 23.67
C GLY A 60 -0.81 -11.96 23.29
N GLU A 61 -1.87 -12.52 22.75
CA GLU A 61 -1.99 -13.98 22.50
C GLU A 61 -1.42 -14.43 21.13
N GLY A 62 -0.68 -13.56 20.41
CA GLY A 62 -0.07 -13.93 19.12
C GLY A 62 -1.00 -13.78 17.91
N ASN A 63 -2.03 -12.95 17.99
CA ASN A 63 -3.02 -12.77 16.93
C ASN A 63 -2.79 -11.50 16.12
N VAL A 64 -2.99 -11.57 14.81
CA VAL A 64 -3.14 -10.40 13.94
C VAL A 64 -4.62 -10.10 13.79
N ILE A 65 -5.02 -8.91 14.22
CA ILE A 65 -6.38 -8.39 14.06
C ILE A 65 -6.39 -7.50 12.82
N ASP A 66 -7.16 -7.89 11.82
CA ASP A 66 -7.49 -7.08 10.66
C ASP A 66 -8.81 -6.33 10.94
N VAL A 67 -8.71 -5.02 11.12
CA VAL A 67 -9.87 -4.19 11.47
C VAL A 67 -10.91 -4.18 10.35
N GLN A 68 -10.52 -4.19 9.08
CA GLN A 68 -11.45 -4.25 7.96
C GLN A 68 -12.30 -5.52 7.99
N ARG A 69 -11.69 -6.65 8.31
CA ARG A 69 -12.42 -7.92 8.46
C ARG A 69 -13.38 -7.91 9.65
N GLU A 70 -12.94 -7.39 10.79
CA GLU A 70 -13.75 -7.36 12.02
C GLU A 70 -15.00 -6.45 11.87
N VAL A 71 -14.94 -5.44 11.01
CA VAL A 71 -16.09 -4.55 10.72
C VAL A 71 -16.75 -4.85 9.37
N GLU A 72 -16.51 -6.02 8.79
CA GLU A 72 -17.11 -6.50 7.53
C GLU A 72 -16.82 -5.59 6.31
N LEU A 73 -15.76 -4.80 6.35
CA LEU A 73 -15.27 -4.00 5.22
C LEU A 73 -14.19 -4.71 4.41
N GLY A 74 -13.68 -5.86 4.88
CA GLY A 74 -12.74 -6.70 4.16
C GLY A 74 -13.45 -7.70 3.25
N GLY A 75 -13.23 -7.62 1.94
CA GLY A 75 -13.71 -8.62 1.00
C GLY A 75 -13.01 -9.98 1.17
N ALA A 76 -13.54 -11.00 0.52
CA ALA A 76 -13.07 -12.39 0.69
C ALA A 76 -11.59 -12.57 0.27
N ILE A 77 -11.16 -11.91 -0.81
CA ILE A 77 -9.78 -12.03 -1.31
C ILE A 77 -8.82 -11.26 -0.40
N HIS A 78 -9.23 -10.09 0.11
CA HIS A 78 -8.46 -9.34 1.11
C HIS A 78 -8.27 -10.17 2.39
N SER A 79 -9.34 -10.70 2.95
CA SER A 79 -9.31 -11.54 4.15
C SER A 79 -8.42 -12.78 3.99
N LYS A 80 -8.44 -13.41 2.80
CA LYS A 80 -7.51 -14.49 2.45
C LYS A 80 -6.06 -14.00 2.46
N GLY A 81 -5.76 -12.81 1.92
CA GLY A 81 -4.43 -12.19 1.93
C GLY A 81 -3.90 -12.02 3.35
N VAL A 82 -4.71 -11.50 4.26
CA VAL A 82 -4.34 -11.31 5.68
C VAL A 82 -4.10 -12.64 6.39
N LEU A 83 -4.88 -13.69 6.11
CA LEU A 83 -4.64 -15.03 6.66
C LEU A 83 -3.33 -15.64 6.16
N ILE A 84 -3.01 -15.47 4.87
CA ILE A 84 -1.73 -15.90 4.28
C ILE A 84 -0.56 -15.16 4.95
N LEU A 85 -0.69 -13.86 5.12
CA LEU A 85 0.30 -13.01 5.77
C LEU A 85 0.54 -13.45 7.22
N SER A 86 -0.52 -13.70 7.97
CA SER A 86 -0.46 -14.17 9.36
C SER A 86 0.25 -15.53 9.45
N ALA A 87 -0.06 -16.45 8.53
CA ALA A 87 0.59 -17.76 8.45
C ALA A 87 2.10 -17.64 8.10
N PHE A 88 2.44 -16.76 7.16
CA PHE A 88 3.84 -16.47 6.80
C PHE A 88 4.62 -15.93 8.00
N LEU A 89 4.08 -14.94 8.71
CA LEU A 89 4.72 -14.35 9.89
C LEU A 89 4.90 -15.39 11.00
N ALA A 90 3.87 -16.19 11.27
CA ALA A 90 3.94 -17.24 12.26
C ALA A 90 5.04 -18.28 11.89
N ALA A 91 5.08 -18.76 10.67
CA ALA A 91 6.08 -19.72 10.21
C ALA A 91 7.52 -19.17 10.27
N ARG A 92 7.71 -17.88 9.98
CA ARG A 92 9.04 -17.26 9.90
C ARG A 92 9.60 -16.87 11.26
N PHE A 93 8.74 -16.48 12.19
CA PHE A 93 9.14 -15.87 13.46
C PHE A 93 8.74 -16.66 14.71
N SER A 94 7.96 -17.77 14.57
CA SER A 94 7.46 -18.56 15.69
C SER A 94 8.55 -19.22 16.55
N ALA A 95 9.75 -19.40 16.00
CA ALA A 95 10.84 -20.06 16.72
C ALA A 95 11.38 -19.26 17.93
N ASN A 96 11.09 -17.96 18.06
CA ASN A 96 11.81 -17.12 19.02
C ASN A 96 11.03 -16.09 19.84
N ARG A 97 9.70 -16.04 19.91
CA ARG A 97 8.97 -15.14 20.86
C ARG A 97 7.61 -14.60 20.38
N MET A 98 7.11 -14.94 19.19
CA MET A 98 5.86 -14.33 18.70
C MET A 98 4.57 -14.85 19.36
N HIS A 99 4.63 -15.87 20.22
CA HIS A 99 3.45 -16.33 20.96
C HIS A 99 2.88 -15.33 21.96
N SER A 100 3.56 -14.20 22.16
CA SER A 100 3.15 -13.16 23.10
C SER A 100 2.95 -11.77 22.47
N LEU A 101 2.92 -11.67 21.13
CA LEU A 101 2.70 -10.40 20.42
C LEU A 101 1.41 -10.47 19.61
N SER A 102 0.54 -9.51 19.81
CA SER A 102 -0.63 -9.27 18.96
C SER A 102 -0.41 -8.01 18.13
N ALA A 103 -0.94 -8.00 16.92
CA ALA A 103 -0.87 -6.86 16.02
C ALA A 103 -2.27 -6.46 15.55
N SER A 104 -2.43 -5.18 15.22
CA SER A 104 -3.64 -4.67 14.57
C SER A 104 -3.24 -3.98 13.27
N LEU A 105 -3.97 -4.27 12.19
CA LEU A 105 -3.85 -3.67 10.88
C LEU A 105 -5.07 -2.84 10.57
N VAL A 106 -4.86 -1.63 10.04
CA VAL A 106 -5.93 -0.71 9.68
C VAL A 106 -5.63 -0.03 8.35
N PHE A 107 -6.62 -0.02 7.45
CA PHE A 107 -6.67 0.90 6.31
C PHE A 107 -7.34 2.19 6.78
N GLU A 108 -6.52 3.19 7.08
CA GLU A 108 -7.00 4.44 7.66
C GLU A 108 -7.91 5.20 6.70
N GLN A 109 -8.96 5.80 7.24
CA GLN A 109 -9.93 6.61 6.49
C GLN A 109 -10.51 5.92 5.25
N THR A 110 -10.60 4.59 5.28
CA THR A 110 -11.24 3.78 4.25
C THR A 110 -12.61 3.33 4.76
N TYR A 111 -13.66 3.81 4.12
CA TYR A 111 -15.05 3.59 4.54
C TYR A 111 -15.83 2.69 3.57
N GLY A 112 -15.18 2.26 2.49
CA GLY A 112 -15.69 1.28 1.54
C GLY A 112 -15.04 -0.08 1.72
N THR A 113 -15.53 -1.06 0.97
CA THR A 113 -14.98 -2.42 0.99
C THR A 113 -13.55 -2.42 0.41
N VAL A 114 -12.61 -2.99 1.16
CA VAL A 114 -11.26 -3.31 0.69
C VAL A 114 -11.29 -4.70 0.06
N GLU A 115 -10.96 -4.79 -1.22
CA GLU A 115 -10.96 -6.04 -1.96
C GLU A 115 -9.59 -6.31 -2.60
N GLY A 116 -9.30 -7.59 -2.83
CA GLY A 116 -8.04 -8.03 -3.41
C GLY A 116 -6.92 -8.20 -2.39
N ASP A 117 -5.85 -8.85 -2.81
CA ASP A 117 -4.67 -9.15 -1.99
C ASP A 117 -3.46 -8.26 -2.33
N SER A 118 -3.64 -7.30 -3.23
CA SER A 118 -2.56 -6.44 -3.74
C SER A 118 -1.97 -5.47 -2.72
N ALA A 119 -2.57 -5.34 -1.54
CA ALA A 119 -2.07 -4.56 -0.43
C ALA A 119 -1.21 -5.39 0.54
N SER A 120 -1.14 -6.71 0.40
CA SER A 120 -0.52 -7.58 1.42
C SER A 120 0.98 -7.32 1.62
N VAL A 121 1.71 -6.82 0.60
CA VAL A 121 3.10 -6.35 0.78
C VAL A 121 3.15 -5.08 1.63
N ALA A 122 2.20 -4.17 1.46
CA ALA A 122 2.11 -2.95 2.27
C ALA A 122 1.76 -3.29 3.74
N GLU A 123 0.81 -4.18 3.95
CA GLU A 123 0.42 -4.69 5.26
C GLU A 123 1.60 -5.38 5.96
N LEU A 124 2.34 -6.24 5.23
CA LEU A 124 3.55 -6.88 5.73
C LEU A 124 4.60 -5.85 6.13
N ALA A 125 4.84 -4.84 5.29
CA ALA A 125 5.81 -3.78 5.58
C ALA A 125 5.43 -3.00 6.84
N ALA A 126 4.16 -2.63 7.01
CA ALA A 126 3.67 -1.94 8.19
C ALA A 126 3.84 -2.80 9.47
N LEU A 127 3.48 -4.09 9.41
CA LEU A 127 3.65 -5.04 10.50
C LEU A 127 5.12 -5.22 10.89
N MET A 128 5.99 -5.45 9.89
CA MET A 128 7.43 -5.62 10.14
C MET A 128 8.06 -4.36 10.71
N SER A 129 7.65 -3.19 10.22
CA SER A 129 8.08 -1.90 10.74
C SER A 129 7.68 -1.71 12.21
N SER A 130 6.43 -2.02 12.55
CA SER A 130 5.94 -1.94 13.92
C SER A 130 6.64 -2.92 14.85
N LEU A 131 6.82 -4.19 14.41
CA LEU A 131 7.48 -5.24 15.19
C LEU A 131 8.96 -4.96 15.44
N ALA A 132 9.66 -4.42 14.44
CA ALA A 132 11.10 -4.14 14.52
C ALA A 132 11.40 -2.71 15.01
N GLU A 133 10.39 -1.87 15.20
CA GLU A 133 10.51 -0.43 15.49
C GLU A 133 11.38 0.32 14.46
N VAL A 134 11.36 -0.15 13.20
CA VAL A 134 12.11 0.45 12.09
C VAL A 134 11.19 1.34 11.28
N PRO A 135 11.48 2.64 11.15
CA PRO A 135 10.61 3.55 10.43
C PRO A 135 10.66 3.34 8.91
N ILE A 136 9.53 3.57 8.25
CA ILE A 136 9.36 3.51 6.80
C ILE A 136 9.34 4.93 6.22
N ARG A 137 10.03 5.13 5.10
CA ARG A 137 9.97 6.38 4.33
C ARG A 137 8.59 6.60 3.77
N GLN A 138 7.96 7.71 4.12
CA GLN A 138 6.63 8.08 3.64
C GLN A 138 6.64 8.69 2.23
N SER A 139 7.80 8.98 1.68
CA SER A 139 7.96 9.34 0.26
C SER A 139 7.78 8.14 -0.69
N LEU A 140 7.66 6.93 -0.15
CA LEU A 140 7.45 5.72 -0.92
C LEU A 140 6.02 5.19 -0.71
N ALA A 141 5.42 4.71 -1.80
CA ALA A 141 4.23 3.87 -1.76
C ALA A 141 4.61 2.45 -2.19
N VAL A 142 3.80 1.47 -1.80
CA VAL A 142 4.07 0.07 -2.14
C VAL A 142 2.78 -0.65 -2.51
N THR A 143 2.87 -1.51 -3.51
CA THR A 143 1.81 -2.46 -3.88
C THR A 143 2.42 -3.79 -4.27
N GLY A 144 1.68 -4.86 -4.04
CA GLY A 144 2.12 -6.22 -4.34
C GLY A 144 1.33 -7.23 -3.52
N SER A 145 1.18 -8.42 -4.05
CA SER A 145 0.68 -9.58 -3.32
C SER A 145 1.85 -10.41 -2.78
N VAL A 146 1.70 -10.99 -1.62
CA VAL A 146 2.68 -11.90 -1.03
C VAL A 146 2.03 -13.26 -0.74
N ASN A 147 2.69 -14.35 -1.15
CA ASN A 147 2.22 -15.69 -0.82
C ASN A 147 2.76 -16.16 0.56
N GLN A 148 2.28 -17.31 1.03
CA GLN A 148 2.67 -17.85 2.35
C GLN A 148 4.16 -18.23 2.46
N LEU A 149 4.90 -18.29 1.34
CA LEU A 149 6.35 -18.52 1.32
C LEU A 149 7.15 -17.20 1.31
N GLY A 150 6.48 -16.05 1.28
CA GLY A 150 7.10 -14.73 1.23
C GLY A 150 7.51 -14.28 -0.18
N GLN A 151 7.03 -14.94 -1.22
CA GLN A 151 7.30 -14.55 -2.60
C GLN A 151 6.32 -13.47 -3.03
N ILE A 152 6.85 -12.42 -3.67
CA ILE A 152 6.07 -11.32 -4.21
C ILE A 152 5.47 -11.69 -5.56
N GLN A 153 4.19 -11.44 -5.72
CA GLN A 153 3.38 -11.76 -6.88
C GLN A 153 2.90 -10.49 -7.58
N ALA A 154 2.71 -10.57 -8.91
CA ALA A 154 2.14 -9.49 -9.73
C ALA A 154 0.72 -9.13 -9.27
N ILE A 155 0.35 -7.87 -9.53
CA ILE A 155 -0.98 -7.33 -9.19
C ILE A 155 -1.60 -6.62 -10.39
N GLY A 156 -2.92 -6.42 -10.33
CA GLY A 156 -3.65 -5.61 -11.29
C GLY A 156 -3.63 -4.12 -10.95
N GLY A 157 -3.94 -3.28 -11.98
CA GLY A 157 -4.06 -1.84 -11.80
C GLY A 157 -2.77 -1.13 -11.43
N VAL A 158 -1.62 -1.67 -11.82
CA VAL A 158 -0.30 -1.12 -11.44
C VAL A 158 -0.08 0.27 -12.03
N ASN A 159 -0.55 0.52 -13.25
CA ASN A 159 -0.41 1.81 -13.93
C ASN A 159 -1.20 2.89 -13.18
N GLU A 160 -2.47 2.63 -12.94
CA GLU A 160 -3.37 3.53 -12.21
C GLU A 160 -2.85 3.84 -10.81
N LYS A 161 -2.32 2.83 -10.12
CA LYS A 161 -1.73 2.97 -8.79
C LYS A 161 -0.50 3.88 -8.78
N ILE A 162 0.41 3.72 -9.74
CA ILE A 162 1.59 4.58 -9.89
C ILE A 162 1.16 6.01 -10.20
N GLU A 163 0.25 6.18 -11.16
CA GLU A 163 -0.24 7.48 -11.60
C GLU A 163 -0.96 8.24 -10.48
N GLY A 164 -1.79 7.53 -9.69
CA GLY A 164 -2.50 8.14 -8.58
C GLY A 164 -1.56 8.65 -7.47
N PHE A 165 -0.51 7.92 -7.14
CA PHE A 165 0.49 8.40 -6.18
C PHE A 165 1.36 9.51 -6.77
N PHE A 166 1.70 9.42 -8.05
CA PHE A 166 2.43 10.45 -8.76
C PHE A 166 1.70 11.79 -8.73
N ASP A 167 0.39 11.80 -9.04
CA ASP A 167 -0.42 13.04 -9.04
C ASP A 167 -0.35 13.78 -7.68
N ILE A 168 -0.38 13.04 -6.58
CA ILE A 168 -0.26 13.63 -5.23
C ILE A 168 1.16 14.15 -4.97
N CYS A 169 2.19 13.39 -5.36
CA CYS A 169 3.58 13.81 -5.20
C CYS A 169 3.91 15.03 -6.05
N GLU A 170 3.43 15.07 -7.30
CA GLU A 170 3.62 16.21 -8.20
C GLU A 170 2.98 17.48 -7.64
N ALA A 171 1.72 17.39 -7.18
CA ALA A 171 1.02 18.52 -6.59
C ALA A 171 1.70 19.07 -5.32
N ARG A 172 2.44 18.23 -4.58
CA ARG A 172 3.23 18.63 -3.41
C ARG A 172 4.66 19.03 -3.72
N GLY A 173 5.10 18.87 -4.96
CA GLY A 173 6.45 19.15 -5.43
C GLY A 173 7.35 17.91 -5.42
N LEU A 174 7.72 17.46 -6.61
CA LEU A 174 8.67 16.36 -6.79
C LEU A 174 10.09 16.82 -6.38
N ASN A 175 10.77 15.97 -5.62
CA ASN A 175 12.16 16.21 -5.19
C ASN A 175 13.11 15.05 -5.51
N GLY A 176 12.64 14.05 -6.29
CA GLY A 176 13.41 12.87 -6.67
C GLY A 176 13.52 11.80 -5.57
N GLY A 177 12.96 12.03 -4.39
CA GLY A 177 12.92 11.05 -3.29
C GLY A 177 11.62 10.25 -3.20
N GLN A 178 10.63 10.60 -4.01
CA GLN A 178 9.35 9.89 -4.08
C GLN A 178 9.44 8.69 -5.02
N GLY A 179 8.66 7.65 -4.76
CA GLY A 179 8.62 6.48 -5.62
C GLY A 179 7.55 5.47 -5.25
N VAL A 180 7.38 4.50 -6.13
CA VAL A 180 6.47 3.37 -5.93
C VAL A 180 7.25 2.07 -6.03
N LEU A 181 7.10 1.21 -5.02
CA LEU A 181 7.63 -0.15 -5.02
C LEU A 181 6.58 -1.08 -5.62
N ILE A 182 6.94 -1.78 -6.68
CA ILE A 182 6.06 -2.70 -7.39
C ILE A 182 6.72 -4.08 -7.55
N PRO A 183 5.95 -5.14 -7.77
CA PRO A 183 6.50 -6.44 -8.13
C PRO A 183 7.32 -6.36 -9.42
N ALA A 184 8.49 -7.01 -9.46
CA ALA A 184 9.36 -7.00 -10.64
C ALA A 184 8.66 -7.53 -11.91
N THR A 185 7.74 -8.48 -11.73
CA THR A 185 6.94 -9.06 -12.81
C THR A 185 5.92 -8.08 -13.42
N ASN A 186 5.62 -6.98 -12.75
CA ASN A 186 4.76 -5.94 -13.32
C ASN A 186 5.52 -4.95 -14.22
N VAL A 187 6.85 -4.89 -14.14
CA VAL A 187 7.65 -3.88 -14.85
C VAL A 187 7.49 -3.98 -16.36
N GLU A 188 7.44 -5.20 -16.90
CA GLU A 188 7.30 -5.45 -18.35
C GLU A 188 5.93 -5.03 -18.92
N HIS A 189 4.96 -4.79 -18.04
CA HIS A 189 3.58 -4.45 -18.41
C HIS A 189 3.21 -3.00 -18.09
N LEU A 190 4.20 -2.15 -17.81
CA LEU A 190 3.96 -0.75 -17.50
C LEU A 190 3.56 0.03 -18.77
N MET A 191 2.41 0.70 -18.68
CA MET A 191 1.86 1.57 -19.73
C MET A 191 1.41 2.89 -19.09
N LEU A 192 2.39 3.67 -18.63
CA LEU A 192 2.17 4.91 -17.87
C LEU A 192 1.88 6.10 -18.79
N ARG A 193 1.18 7.11 -18.26
CA ARG A 193 0.97 8.40 -18.92
C ARG A 193 2.33 9.05 -19.28
N GLY A 194 2.33 9.86 -20.33
CA GLY A 194 3.56 10.47 -20.85
C GLY A 194 4.28 11.38 -19.86
N ASP A 195 3.54 12.12 -19.02
CA ASP A 195 4.09 12.97 -17.95
C ASP A 195 4.79 12.15 -16.87
N VAL A 196 4.18 11.03 -16.48
CA VAL A 196 4.77 10.09 -15.51
C VAL A 196 6.03 9.46 -16.06
N VAL A 197 6.00 9.02 -17.33
CA VAL A 197 7.19 8.41 -18.00
C VAL A 197 8.39 9.38 -18.00
N GLN A 198 8.15 10.67 -18.20
CA GLN A 198 9.21 11.70 -18.19
C GLN A 198 9.82 11.91 -16.80
N ALA A 199 9.07 11.69 -15.74
CA ALA A 199 9.49 11.92 -14.36
C ALA A 199 10.04 10.66 -13.67
N VAL A 200 9.70 9.46 -14.16
CA VAL A 200 10.00 8.18 -13.49
C VAL A 200 11.29 7.56 -14.00
N VAL A 201 12.11 7.09 -13.08
CA VAL A 201 13.26 6.21 -13.37
C VAL A 201 12.99 4.85 -12.74
N VAL A 202 12.95 3.80 -13.56
CA VAL A 202 12.84 2.42 -13.07
C VAL A 202 14.19 1.97 -12.51
N ARG A 203 14.20 1.57 -11.23
CA ARG A 203 15.40 1.06 -10.56
C ARG A 203 15.17 -0.36 -10.05
N THR A 204 16.14 -1.23 -10.26
CA THR A 204 16.14 -2.57 -9.70
C THR A 204 16.73 -2.58 -8.29
N ARG A 205 16.43 -3.63 -7.50
CA ARG A 205 17.00 -3.81 -6.14
C ARG A 205 18.54 -3.74 -6.11
N LYS A 206 19.23 -4.07 -7.20
CA LYS A 206 20.70 -4.02 -7.27
C LYS A 206 21.21 -2.56 -7.27
N GLU A 207 20.47 -1.64 -7.84
CA GLU A 207 20.84 -0.22 -7.92
C GLU A 207 20.62 0.52 -6.60
N TYR A 208 19.61 0.11 -5.81
CA TYR A 208 19.36 0.64 -4.45
C TYR A 208 20.45 0.29 -3.43
N ARG A 209 21.29 -0.71 -3.69
CA ARG A 209 22.37 -1.10 -2.78
C ARG A 209 23.66 -0.31 -2.99
N ARG A 210 23.68 0.63 -3.94
CA ARG A 210 24.87 1.44 -4.27
C ARG A 210 24.80 2.89 -3.77
N VAL A 211 23.81 3.21 -2.94
CA VAL A 211 23.69 4.54 -2.30
C VAL A 211 23.97 4.42 -0.81
#